data_6919232a6f0741ac366092009baf68ef
#
_entry.id   6919232a6f0741ac366092009baf68ef
#
_cell.length_a   1.000
_cell.length_b   1.000
_cell.length_c   1.000
_cell.angle_alpha   90.00
_cell.angle_beta   90.00
_cell.angle_gamma   90.00
#
_symmetry.space_group_name_H-M   'P 1'
#
loop_
_entity.id
_entity.type
_entity.pdbx_description
1 polymer ?
#
loop_
_entity_poly.entity_id
_entity_poly.type
_entity_poly.pdbx_seq_one_letter_code
_entity_poly.pdbx_strand_id
1 'polypeptide(L)'
;MIGILGGMGTQAGLDFCNKLAKINAGKLDQQYPMFVLYNKSNIPKRPENLKKYYNVLDSLVEGCKMLQKNNCKFIVMPCNTAHYWYDDLRKKVKIPILSMPKEVYLDTSKNCKKNSKIGILSTEATLSTKVYNKYFDKNFNLVSPNKNLQKNSVNKSIKLVKMGKIKEAEKAIRPAVSYLMKIKCKKIILGCTELPIAIFAYKSFKKIKQSKVFVDPNLLLANISMKKYKRF
;
A
#
# COMPACT_ATOMS: atom_id res chain seq x y z
N MET A 1 4.55 19.83 -7.26
CA MET A 1 3.82 18.75 -7.95
C MET A 1 4.20 17.42 -7.32
N ILE A 2 3.24 16.49 -7.14
CA ILE A 2 3.46 15.14 -6.60
C ILE A 2 3.81 14.19 -7.74
N GLY A 3 4.90 13.43 -7.63
CA GLY A 3 5.22 12.34 -8.54
C GLY A 3 4.64 11.01 -8.03
N ILE A 4 3.85 10.31 -8.85
CA ILE A 4 3.25 9.02 -8.51
C ILE A 4 3.82 7.97 -9.46
N LEU A 5 4.67 7.06 -8.94
CA LEU A 5 5.17 5.93 -9.71
C LEU A 5 4.18 4.75 -9.59
N GLY A 6 3.32 4.63 -10.59
CA GLY A 6 2.33 3.56 -10.76
C GLY A 6 2.84 2.38 -11.58
N GLY A 7 1.90 1.54 -12.05
CA GLY A 7 2.20 0.38 -12.89
C GLY A 7 2.49 -0.93 -12.14
N MET A 8 2.40 -0.91 -10.82
CA MET A 8 2.75 -2.06 -9.95
C MET A 8 1.60 -2.65 -9.08
N GLY A 9 0.29 -2.55 -9.31
CA GLY A 9 -0.42 -2.50 -10.60
C GLY A 9 -1.03 -1.13 -10.93
N THR A 10 -1.55 -1.08 -12.12
CA THR A 10 -2.21 0.10 -12.67
C THR A 10 -3.40 0.55 -11.80
N GLN A 11 -4.29 -0.36 -11.43
CA GLN A 11 -5.45 -0.03 -10.58
C GLN A 11 -5.07 0.57 -9.22
N ALA A 12 -3.94 0.16 -8.66
CA ALA A 12 -3.44 0.73 -7.41
C ALA A 12 -3.01 2.21 -7.55
N GLY A 13 -2.38 2.54 -8.69
CA GLY A 13 -2.02 3.92 -9.02
C GLY A 13 -3.25 4.81 -9.23
N LEU A 14 -4.23 4.31 -9.99
CA LEU A 14 -5.50 5.00 -10.22
C LEU A 14 -6.31 5.18 -8.92
N ASP A 15 -6.39 4.15 -8.07
CA ASP A 15 -7.02 4.24 -6.74
C ASP A 15 -6.34 5.30 -5.86
N PHE A 16 -5.01 5.41 -5.92
CA PHE A 16 -4.28 6.45 -5.21
C PHE A 16 -4.66 7.85 -5.70
N CYS A 17 -4.71 8.09 -7.02
CA CYS A 17 -5.15 9.36 -7.58
C CYS A 17 -6.59 9.70 -7.17
N ASN A 18 -7.50 8.73 -7.23
CA ASN A 18 -8.88 8.89 -6.77
C ASN A 18 -8.96 9.26 -5.28
N LYS A 19 -8.10 8.66 -4.44
CA LYS A 19 -8.01 9.01 -3.02
C LYS A 19 -7.49 10.42 -2.80
N LEU A 20 -6.47 10.86 -3.56
CA LEU A 20 -6.01 12.24 -3.53
C LEU A 20 -7.14 13.23 -3.89
N ALA A 21 -7.87 12.96 -4.95
CA ALA A 21 -8.99 13.78 -5.37
C ALA A 21 -10.09 13.84 -4.29
N LYS A 22 -10.47 12.69 -3.72
CA LYS A 22 -11.50 12.61 -2.66
C LYS A 22 -11.12 13.35 -1.37
N ILE A 23 -9.85 13.37 -0.98
CA ILE A 23 -9.38 14.12 0.20
C ILE A 23 -9.60 15.63 0.02
N ASN A 24 -9.59 16.11 -1.22
CA ASN A 24 -9.79 17.51 -1.57
C ASN A 24 -11.16 17.81 -2.18
N ALA A 25 -12.11 16.87 -2.10
CA ALA A 25 -13.45 17.02 -2.68
C ALA A 25 -14.17 18.27 -2.14
N GLY A 26 -14.98 18.90 -2.98
CA GLY A 26 -15.71 20.14 -2.67
C GLY A 26 -14.88 21.41 -2.82
N LYS A 27 -13.70 21.33 -3.41
CA LYS A 27 -12.83 22.46 -3.73
C LYS A 27 -12.91 22.85 -5.21
N LEU A 28 -12.48 24.09 -5.51
CA LEU A 28 -12.29 24.51 -6.90
C LEU A 28 -11.17 23.71 -7.55
N ASP A 29 -11.18 23.57 -8.87
CA ASP A 29 -10.19 22.80 -9.62
C ASP A 29 -8.74 23.25 -9.32
N GLN A 30 -8.52 24.57 -9.20
CA GLN A 30 -7.23 25.16 -8.89
C GLN A 30 -6.70 24.83 -7.49
N GLN A 31 -7.53 24.29 -6.60
CA GLN A 31 -7.16 23.90 -5.24
C GLN A 31 -6.78 22.42 -5.11
N TYR A 32 -6.97 21.63 -6.19
CA TYR A 32 -6.50 20.25 -6.22
C TYR A 32 -4.98 20.19 -6.31
N PRO A 33 -4.34 19.14 -5.77
CA PRO A 33 -2.91 19.01 -5.87
C PRO A 33 -2.50 18.71 -7.30
N MET A 34 -1.49 19.40 -7.79
CA MET A 34 -0.83 19.05 -9.06
C MET A 34 -0.07 17.74 -8.89
N PHE A 35 -0.33 16.75 -9.74
CA PHE A 35 0.39 15.48 -9.74
C PHE A 35 0.64 14.94 -11.14
N VAL A 36 1.66 14.10 -11.26
CA VAL A 36 1.93 13.26 -12.44
C VAL A 36 1.82 11.81 -12.01
N LEU A 37 0.94 11.04 -12.64
CA LEU A 37 0.93 9.59 -12.56
C LEU A 37 1.74 9.02 -13.74
N TYR A 38 2.93 8.50 -13.45
CA TYR A 38 3.67 7.70 -14.39
C TYR A 38 3.33 6.22 -14.20
N ASN A 39 2.38 5.72 -15.00
CA ASN A 39 1.97 4.31 -14.98
C ASN A 39 2.96 3.44 -15.77
N LYS A 40 4.12 3.14 -15.16
CA LYS A 40 5.18 2.31 -15.75
C LYS A 40 4.82 0.82 -15.61
N SER A 41 3.91 0.32 -16.46
CA SER A 41 3.36 -1.04 -16.38
C SER A 41 4.36 -2.14 -16.76
N ASN A 42 5.47 -1.77 -17.40
CA ASN A 42 6.57 -2.66 -17.76
C ASN A 42 7.59 -2.91 -16.63
N ILE A 43 7.37 -2.37 -15.41
CA ILE A 43 8.16 -2.76 -14.24
C ILE A 43 7.98 -4.27 -14.01
N PRO A 44 9.09 -5.06 -13.94
CA PRO A 44 8.98 -6.50 -13.77
C PRO A 44 8.17 -6.91 -12.54
N LYS A 45 7.53 -8.07 -12.58
CA LYS A 45 6.81 -8.62 -11.43
C LYS A 45 7.74 -8.67 -10.22
N ARG A 46 7.21 -8.36 -9.03
CA ARG A 46 7.92 -8.49 -7.75
C ARG A 46 7.74 -9.92 -7.27
N PRO A 47 8.69 -10.82 -7.57
CA PRO A 47 8.58 -12.24 -7.24
C PRO A 47 8.76 -12.48 -5.74
N GLU A 48 8.39 -13.67 -5.29
CA GLU A 48 8.55 -14.09 -3.89
C GLU A 48 10.03 -14.20 -3.49
N ASN A 49 10.89 -14.59 -4.45
CA ASN A 49 12.34 -14.64 -4.26
C ASN A 49 13.03 -13.47 -4.97
N LEU A 50 13.18 -12.36 -4.25
CA LEU A 50 13.69 -11.09 -4.79
C LEU A 50 15.21 -11.08 -5.05
N LYS A 51 15.97 -12.07 -4.59
CA LYS A 51 17.43 -12.09 -4.75
C LYS A 51 17.92 -12.22 -6.19
N LYS A 52 17.04 -12.62 -7.13
CA LYS A 52 17.38 -12.87 -8.54
C LYS A 52 17.01 -11.75 -9.52
N TYR A 53 16.52 -10.58 -9.03
CA TYR A 53 15.91 -9.60 -9.94
C TYR A 53 16.48 -8.19 -9.80
N TYR A 54 17.68 -7.99 -10.37
CA TYR A 54 18.32 -6.66 -10.49
C TYR A 54 17.45 -5.69 -11.32
N ASN A 55 16.74 -6.17 -12.34
CA ASN A 55 15.96 -5.35 -13.26
C ASN A 55 14.78 -4.57 -12.62
N VAL A 56 14.29 -5.00 -11.45
CA VAL A 56 13.20 -4.26 -10.78
C VAL A 56 13.72 -2.95 -10.21
N LEU A 57 14.87 -2.95 -9.55
CA LEU A 57 15.47 -1.71 -9.00
C LEU A 57 15.77 -0.71 -10.10
N ASP A 58 16.39 -1.14 -11.20
CA ASP A 58 16.74 -0.25 -12.30
C ASP A 58 15.50 0.36 -12.95
N SER A 59 14.45 -0.44 -13.14
CA SER A 59 13.18 0.01 -13.67
C SER A 59 12.47 1.00 -12.73
N LEU A 60 12.57 0.82 -11.41
CA LEU A 60 12.07 1.76 -10.41
C LEU A 60 12.86 3.07 -10.42
N VAL A 61 14.20 2.98 -10.51
CA VAL A 61 15.09 4.14 -10.60
C VAL A 61 14.77 4.98 -11.83
N GLU A 62 14.63 4.33 -12.99
CA GLU A 62 14.23 5.00 -14.24
C GLU A 62 12.91 5.75 -14.08
N GLY A 63 11.89 5.09 -13.52
CA GLY A 63 10.59 5.69 -13.27
C GLY A 63 10.66 6.88 -12.29
N CYS A 64 11.43 6.75 -11.23
CA CYS A 64 11.66 7.85 -10.28
C CYS A 64 12.42 9.04 -10.91
N LYS A 65 13.44 8.76 -11.72
CA LYS A 65 14.21 9.81 -12.44
C LYS A 65 13.34 10.54 -13.46
N MET A 66 12.44 9.84 -14.14
CA MET A 66 11.46 10.46 -15.04
C MET A 66 10.58 11.46 -14.28
N LEU A 67 10.03 11.08 -13.13
CA LEU A 67 9.24 11.99 -12.29
C LEU A 67 10.08 13.18 -11.76
N GLN A 68 11.33 12.94 -11.39
CA GLN A 68 12.25 13.99 -10.97
C GLN A 68 12.51 14.99 -12.10
N LYS A 69 12.74 14.53 -13.34
CA LYS A 69 12.94 15.40 -14.52
C LYS A 69 11.70 16.27 -14.82
N ASN A 70 10.50 15.79 -14.47
CA ASN A 70 9.25 16.53 -14.62
C ASN A 70 8.91 17.43 -13.41
N ASN A 71 9.93 17.92 -12.68
CA ASN A 71 9.79 18.89 -11.59
C ASN A 71 8.90 18.44 -10.43
N CYS A 72 8.72 17.12 -10.23
CA CYS A 72 8.07 16.62 -9.03
C CYS A 72 8.89 16.94 -7.78
N LYS A 73 8.23 17.42 -6.73
CA LYS A 73 8.89 17.80 -5.46
C LYS A 73 9.17 16.60 -4.55
N PHE A 74 8.38 15.55 -4.68
CA PHE A 74 8.58 14.27 -4.01
C PHE A 74 7.84 13.16 -4.76
N ILE A 75 8.20 11.91 -4.46
CA ILE A 75 7.64 10.71 -5.11
C ILE A 75 6.89 9.87 -4.10
N VAL A 76 5.80 9.25 -4.58
CA VAL A 76 5.07 8.19 -3.90
C VAL A 76 4.98 6.95 -4.79
N MET A 77 5.01 5.78 -4.18
CA MET A 77 4.85 4.49 -4.85
C MET A 77 3.65 3.74 -4.26
N PRO A 78 2.49 3.72 -4.94
CA PRO A 78 1.31 2.94 -4.51
C PRO A 78 1.52 1.43 -4.67
N CYS A 79 2.55 0.89 -4.03
CA CYS A 79 2.91 -0.52 -4.07
C CYS A 79 3.70 -0.91 -2.81
N ASN A 80 3.14 -1.77 -1.96
CA ASN A 80 3.81 -2.18 -0.72
C ASN A 80 5.14 -2.91 -0.99
N THR A 81 5.14 -3.89 -1.88
CA THR A 81 6.33 -4.71 -2.19
C THR A 81 7.49 -3.88 -2.76
N ALA A 82 7.21 -2.82 -3.52
CA ALA A 82 8.26 -1.97 -4.12
C ALA A 82 9.12 -1.27 -3.05
N HIS A 83 8.63 -1.12 -1.83
CA HIS A 83 9.38 -0.54 -0.72
C HIS A 83 10.52 -1.44 -0.20
N TYR A 84 10.67 -2.68 -0.72
CA TYR A 84 11.86 -3.48 -0.52
C TYR A 84 13.12 -2.76 -1.02
N TRP A 85 13.02 -2.07 -2.15
CA TRP A 85 14.12 -1.30 -2.75
C TRP A 85 14.18 0.15 -2.28
N TYR A 86 13.42 0.53 -1.26
CA TYR A 86 13.30 1.92 -0.82
C TYR A 86 14.65 2.58 -0.47
N ASP A 87 15.50 1.89 0.27
CA ASP A 87 16.79 2.46 0.70
C ASP A 87 17.75 2.62 -0.49
N ASP A 88 17.74 1.69 -1.46
CA ASP A 88 18.56 1.79 -2.66
C ASP A 88 18.03 2.86 -3.63
N LEU A 89 16.72 3.02 -3.74
CA LEU A 89 16.11 4.12 -4.49
C LEU A 89 16.52 5.47 -3.94
N ARG A 90 16.51 5.62 -2.62
CA ARG A 90 16.90 6.89 -1.97
C ARG A 90 18.34 7.30 -2.24
N LYS A 91 19.25 6.35 -2.49
CA LYS A 91 20.63 6.63 -2.87
C LYS A 91 20.76 7.13 -4.32
N LYS A 92 19.81 6.77 -5.20
CA LYS A 92 19.85 6.99 -6.65
C LYS A 92 18.92 8.11 -7.14
N VAL A 93 18.03 8.62 -6.28
CA VAL A 93 17.02 9.64 -6.61
C VAL A 93 17.19 10.85 -5.69
N LYS A 94 17.29 12.05 -6.25
CA LYS A 94 17.62 13.28 -5.50
C LYS A 94 16.43 13.84 -4.71
N ILE A 95 15.19 13.66 -5.19
CA ILE A 95 13.99 14.15 -4.52
C ILE A 95 13.47 13.14 -3.50
N PRO A 96 12.78 13.60 -2.42
CA PRO A 96 12.26 12.70 -1.39
C PRO A 96 11.29 11.65 -1.93
N ILE A 97 11.39 10.41 -1.46
CA ILE A 97 10.41 9.34 -1.68
C ILE A 97 9.71 9.08 -0.34
N LEU A 98 8.37 9.06 -0.32
CA LEU A 98 7.63 8.71 0.90
C LEU A 98 7.60 7.20 1.09
N SER A 99 7.88 6.74 2.30
CA SER A 99 7.86 5.30 2.63
C SER A 99 6.51 4.90 3.17
N MET A 100 5.70 4.23 2.36
CA MET A 100 4.39 3.71 2.77
C MET A 100 4.44 2.84 4.04
N PRO A 101 5.35 1.84 4.20
CA PRO A 101 5.41 1.04 5.43
C PRO A 101 5.78 1.86 6.67
N LYS A 102 6.68 2.86 6.53
CA LYS A 102 7.04 3.76 7.62
C LYS A 102 5.84 4.59 8.09
N GLU A 103 5.08 5.13 7.16
CA GLU A 103 3.92 5.95 7.48
C GLU A 103 2.80 5.12 8.14
N VAL A 104 2.59 3.88 7.68
CA VAL A 104 1.68 2.93 8.34
C VAL A 104 2.14 2.62 9.78
N TYR A 105 3.44 2.45 10.01
CA TYR A 105 3.99 2.29 11.35
C TYR A 105 3.73 3.50 12.24
N LEU A 106 4.00 4.72 11.74
CA LEU A 106 3.80 5.95 12.48
C LEU A 106 2.33 6.17 12.87
N ASP A 107 1.39 5.88 11.95
CA ASP A 107 -0.05 5.92 12.24
C ASP A 107 -0.44 4.87 13.29
N THR A 108 0.03 3.64 13.13
CA THR A 108 -0.26 2.54 14.07
C THR A 108 0.27 2.84 15.47
N SER A 109 1.47 3.41 15.58
CA SER A 109 2.11 3.75 16.86
C SER A 109 1.37 4.84 17.63
N LYS A 110 0.65 5.72 16.93
CA LYS A 110 -0.21 6.73 17.58
C LYS A 110 -1.51 6.14 18.12
N ASN A 111 -1.97 5.04 17.54
CA ASN A 111 -3.30 4.49 17.78
C ASN A 111 -3.30 3.13 18.53
N CYS A 112 -2.13 2.54 18.77
CA CYS A 112 -2.01 1.24 19.41
C CYS A 112 -0.93 1.25 20.50
N LYS A 113 -1.18 0.54 21.60
CA LYS A 113 -0.18 0.31 22.64
C LYS A 113 0.93 -0.61 22.12
N LYS A 114 2.16 -0.44 22.64
CA LYS A 114 3.27 -1.39 22.38
C LYS A 114 2.84 -2.83 22.65
N ASN A 115 3.45 -3.77 21.96
CA ASN A 115 3.17 -5.21 22.03
C ASN A 115 1.76 -5.62 21.56
N SER A 116 0.97 -4.67 21.01
CA SER A 116 -0.32 -5.04 20.38
C SER A 116 -0.10 -5.97 19.18
N LYS A 117 -1.01 -6.92 19.00
CA LYS A 117 -1.07 -7.73 17.76
C LYS A 117 -1.59 -6.87 16.62
N ILE A 118 -0.82 -6.79 15.55
CA ILE A 118 -1.16 -6.09 14.31
C ILE A 118 -1.23 -7.11 13.19
N GLY A 119 -2.40 -7.30 12.61
CA GLY A 119 -2.60 -8.19 11.47
C GLY A 119 -2.07 -7.57 10.18
N ILE A 120 -1.55 -8.39 9.28
CA ILE A 120 -1.20 -7.97 7.92
C ILE A 120 -1.76 -8.93 6.89
N LEU A 121 -2.50 -8.39 5.93
CA LEU A 121 -2.98 -9.08 4.73
C LEU A 121 -2.21 -8.51 3.54
N SER A 122 -1.37 -9.33 2.90
CA SER A 122 -0.51 -8.86 1.80
C SER A 122 -0.14 -9.98 0.84
N THR A 123 0.62 -9.66 -0.20
CA THR A 123 1.21 -10.69 -1.07
C THR A 123 2.32 -11.45 -0.33
N GLU A 124 2.60 -12.68 -0.74
CA GLU A 124 3.74 -13.46 -0.23
C GLU A 124 5.06 -12.72 -0.41
N ALA A 125 5.25 -12.02 -1.54
CA ALA A 125 6.41 -11.18 -1.78
C ALA A 125 6.57 -10.07 -0.73
N THR A 126 5.48 -9.43 -0.30
CA THR A 126 5.53 -8.42 0.78
C THR A 126 5.88 -9.03 2.13
N LEU A 127 5.38 -10.24 2.42
CA LEU A 127 5.71 -10.96 3.66
C LEU A 127 7.17 -11.42 3.67
N SER A 128 7.64 -12.06 2.59
CA SER A 128 8.99 -12.60 2.49
C SER A 128 10.08 -11.52 2.54
N THR A 129 9.79 -10.33 2.02
CA THR A 129 10.71 -9.18 2.04
C THR A 129 10.76 -8.45 3.37
N LYS A 130 9.85 -8.76 4.28
CA LYS A 130 9.80 -8.16 5.62
C LYS A 130 9.78 -6.63 5.63
N VAL A 131 9.23 -5.98 4.59
CA VAL A 131 9.22 -4.51 4.45
C VAL A 131 8.50 -3.79 5.60
N TYR A 132 7.52 -4.43 6.22
CA TYR A 132 6.84 -3.92 7.41
C TYR A 132 7.60 -4.27 8.69
N ASN A 133 8.18 -5.46 8.80
CA ASN A 133 8.91 -5.95 9.96
C ASN A 133 10.04 -4.98 10.36
N LYS A 134 10.74 -4.41 9.38
CA LYS A 134 11.77 -3.38 9.58
C LYS A 134 11.35 -2.28 10.56
N TYR A 135 10.06 -1.93 10.58
CA TYR A 135 9.51 -0.86 11.43
C TYR A 135 8.75 -1.40 12.64
N PHE A 136 8.09 -2.55 12.52
CA PHE A 136 7.11 -3.06 13.49
C PHE A 136 7.70 -3.95 14.58
N ASP A 137 8.70 -4.79 14.27
CA ASP A 137 9.16 -5.89 15.14
C ASP A 137 9.63 -5.45 16.53
N LYS A 138 10.08 -4.20 16.69
CA LYS A 138 10.51 -3.68 18.02
C LYS A 138 9.36 -3.29 18.94
N ASN A 139 8.18 -2.99 18.38
CA ASN A 139 7.10 -2.36 19.12
C ASN A 139 5.77 -3.09 19.00
N PHE A 140 5.62 -4.01 18.04
CA PHE A 140 4.36 -4.68 17.75
C PHE A 140 4.59 -6.14 17.36
N ASN A 141 3.59 -6.97 17.68
CA ASN A 141 3.55 -8.34 17.18
C ASN A 141 2.80 -8.36 15.83
N LEU A 142 3.59 -8.35 14.73
CA LEU A 142 3.04 -8.39 13.37
C LEU A 142 2.66 -9.84 13.01
N VAL A 143 1.38 -10.08 12.73
CA VAL A 143 0.82 -11.42 12.50
C VAL A 143 0.18 -11.49 11.12
N SER A 144 0.55 -12.51 10.34
CA SER A 144 -0.10 -12.86 9.07
C SER A 144 -0.99 -14.10 9.21
N PRO A 145 -1.95 -14.33 8.30
CA PRO A 145 -2.66 -15.60 8.20
C PRO A 145 -1.69 -16.78 8.00
N ASN A 146 -2.12 -17.98 8.38
CA ASN A 146 -1.38 -19.19 8.11
C ASN A 146 -1.28 -19.47 6.59
N LYS A 147 -0.41 -20.40 6.18
CA LYS A 147 -0.16 -20.71 4.76
C LYS A 147 -1.44 -21.05 3.97
N ASN A 148 -2.36 -21.78 4.57
CA ASN A 148 -3.62 -22.15 3.92
C ASN A 148 -4.49 -20.92 3.65
N LEU A 149 -4.73 -20.08 4.65
CA LEU A 149 -5.47 -18.83 4.50
C LEU A 149 -4.75 -17.84 3.59
N GLN A 150 -3.43 -17.78 3.63
CA GLN A 150 -2.65 -16.96 2.71
C GLN A 150 -2.93 -17.34 1.26
N LYS A 151 -2.84 -18.64 0.91
CA LYS A 151 -3.06 -19.15 -0.44
C LYS A 151 -4.53 -19.02 -0.87
N ASN A 152 -5.46 -19.58 -0.08
CA ASN A 152 -6.84 -19.79 -0.48
C ASN A 152 -7.77 -18.60 -0.19
N SER A 153 -7.33 -17.64 0.61
CA SER A 153 -8.10 -16.44 0.93
C SER A 153 -7.40 -15.18 0.42
N VAL A 154 -6.21 -14.85 0.90
CA VAL A 154 -5.54 -13.59 0.57
C VAL A 154 -5.09 -13.54 -0.88
N ASN A 155 -4.29 -14.51 -1.34
CA ASN A 155 -3.79 -14.54 -2.72
C ASN A 155 -4.93 -14.67 -3.73
N LYS A 156 -5.94 -15.50 -3.41
CA LYS A 156 -7.14 -15.66 -4.24
C LYS A 156 -7.89 -14.33 -4.38
N SER A 157 -8.11 -13.61 -3.30
CA SER A 157 -8.78 -12.30 -3.33
C SER A 157 -8.00 -11.28 -4.19
N ILE A 158 -6.69 -11.17 -3.99
CA ILE A 158 -5.83 -10.28 -4.78
C ILE A 158 -5.92 -10.59 -6.28
N LYS A 159 -5.87 -11.90 -6.64
CA LYS A 159 -6.02 -12.35 -8.04
C LYS A 159 -7.38 -11.96 -8.62
N LEU A 160 -8.45 -12.19 -7.86
CA LEU A 160 -9.81 -11.86 -8.29
C LEU A 160 -10.02 -10.36 -8.50
N VAL A 161 -9.46 -9.49 -7.64
CA VAL A 161 -9.50 -8.03 -7.86
C VAL A 161 -8.82 -7.66 -9.18
N LYS A 162 -7.64 -8.22 -9.47
CA LYS A 162 -6.92 -7.97 -10.73
C LYS A 162 -7.70 -8.42 -11.97
N MET A 163 -8.59 -9.40 -11.82
CA MET A 163 -9.51 -9.89 -12.86
C MET A 163 -10.83 -9.10 -12.92
N GLY A 164 -11.02 -8.06 -12.09
CA GLY A 164 -12.28 -7.30 -12.00
C GLY A 164 -13.40 -8.00 -11.24
N LYS A 165 -13.16 -9.20 -10.69
CA LYS A 165 -14.17 -10.02 -9.99
C LYS A 165 -14.31 -9.61 -8.52
N ILE A 166 -14.76 -8.37 -8.28
CA ILE A 166 -14.69 -7.73 -6.95
C ILE A 166 -15.59 -8.42 -5.92
N LYS A 167 -16.81 -8.86 -6.32
CA LYS A 167 -17.73 -9.58 -5.42
C LYS A 167 -17.16 -10.92 -4.93
N GLU A 168 -16.51 -11.64 -5.84
CA GLU A 168 -15.85 -12.90 -5.50
C GLU A 168 -14.61 -12.67 -4.63
N ALA A 169 -13.84 -11.60 -4.92
CA ALA A 169 -12.67 -11.22 -4.14
C ALA A 169 -13.04 -10.88 -2.69
N GLU A 170 -14.14 -10.16 -2.49
CA GLU A 170 -14.68 -9.85 -1.16
C GLU A 170 -15.05 -11.13 -0.39
N LYS A 171 -15.74 -12.08 -1.03
CA LYS A 171 -16.05 -13.37 -0.41
C LYS A 171 -14.78 -14.14 -0.05
N ALA A 172 -13.78 -14.15 -0.93
CA ALA A 172 -12.53 -14.87 -0.75
C ALA A 172 -11.70 -14.34 0.42
N ILE A 173 -11.73 -13.04 0.72
CA ILE A 173 -10.91 -12.44 1.80
C ILE A 173 -11.50 -12.65 3.21
N ARG A 174 -12.80 -12.94 3.32
CA ARG A 174 -13.50 -13.05 4.61
C ARG A 174 -12.83 -14.00 5.60
N PRO A 175 -12.43 -15.23 5.24
CA PRO A 175 -11.81 -16.16 6.19
C PRO A 175 -10.52 -15.60 6.81
N ALA A 176 -9.68 -14.95 6.03
CA ALA A 176 -8.43 -14.36 6.52
C ALA A 176 -8.68 -13.15 7.45
N VAL A 177 -9.67 -12.30 7.13
CA VAL A 177 -10.10 -11.21 8.02
C VAL A 177 -10.65 -11.76 9.32
N SER A 178 -11.57 -12.75 9.26
CA SER A 178 -12.17 -13.38 10.45
C SER A 178 -11.12 -14.01 11.35
N TYR A 179 -10.11 -14.67 10.77
CA TYR A 179 -8.99 -15.23 11.53
C TYR A 179 -8.25 -14.16 12.33
N LEU A 180 -7.85 -13.05 11.69
CA LEU A 180 -7.13 -11.96 12.35
C LEU A 180 -7.97 -11.26 13.43
N MET A 181 -9.28 -11.16 13.21
CA MET A 181 -10.21 -10.66 14.23
C MET A 181 -10.33 -11.62 15.42
N LYS A 182 -10.45 -12.94 15.18
CA LYS A 182 -10.53 -13.96 16.23
C LYS A 182 -9.30 -13.95 17.14
N ILE A 183 -8.11 -13.76 16.59
CA ILE A 183 -6.87 -13.65 17.38
C ILE A 183 -6.64 -12.25 17.98
N LYS A 184 -7.67 -11.39 17.94
CA LYS A 184 -7.73 -10.06 18.58
C LYS A 184 -6.68 -9.08 18.08
N CYS A 185 -6.39 -9.07 16.77
CA CYS A 185 -5.57 -8.01 16.18
C CYS A 185 -6.22 -6.64 16.38
N LYS A 186 -5.48 -5.67 16.89
CA LYS A 186 -5.96 -4.30 17.13
C LYS A 186 -6.11 -3.49 15.84
N LYS A 187 -5.24 -3.74 14.88
CA LYS A 187 -5.30 -3.21 13.51
C LYS A 187 -5.02 -4.34 12.52
N ILE A 188 -5.53 -4.18 11.29
CA ILE A 188 -5.27 -5.07 10.16
C ILE A 188 -4.79 -4.21 8.99
N ILE A 189 -3.50 -4.33 8.66
CA ILE A 189 -2.87 -3.64 7.54
C ILE A 189 -3.29 -4.32 6.23
N LEU A 190 -3.86 -3.55 5.32
CA LEU A 190 -4.19 -4.00 3.97
C LEU A 190 -2.96 -3.85 3.06
N GLY A 191 -1.92 -4.65 3.33
CA GLY A 191 -0.59 -4.57 2.74
C GLY A 191 -0.48 -5.02 1.27
N CYS A 192 -1.61 -5.10 0.58
CA CYS A 192 -1.71 -5.15 -0.88
C CYS A 192 -2.80 -4.17 -1.31
N THR A 193 -2.51 -3.33 -2.28
CA THR A 193 -3.37 -2.22 -2.71
C THR A 193 -4.68 -2.66 -3.39
N GLU A 194 -4.79 -3.92 -3.76
CA GLU A 194 -6.02 -4.53 -4.23
C GLU A 194 -7.01 -4.85 -3.09
N LEU A 195 -6.53 -5.13 -1.87
CA LEU A 195 -7.39 -5.53 -0.76
C LEU A 195 -8.38 -4.47 -0.29
N PRO A 196 -8.04 -3.17 -0.21
CA PRO A 196 -9.03 -2.12 0.04
C PRO A 196 -10.18 -2.14 -0.97
N ILE A 197 -9.90 -2.43 -2.25
CA ILE A 197 -10.92 -2.51 -3.30
C ILE A 197 -11.92 -3.63 -2.97
N ALA A 198 -11.43 -4.83 -2.62
CA ALA A 198 -12.30 -5.94 -2.24
C ALA A 198 -13.11 -5.65 -0.96
N ILE A 199 -12.44 -5.16 0.10
CA ILE A 199 -13.02 -5.01 1.43
C ILE A 199 -14.01 -3.83 1.48
N PHE A 200 -13.74 -2.74 0.74
CA PHE A 200 -14.54 -1.53 0.82
C PHE A 200 -15.64 -1.40 -0.24
N ALA A 201 -15.67 -2.29 -1.23
CA ALA A 201 -16.69 -2.30 -2.27
C ALA A 201 -18.10 -2.66 -1.74
N TYR A 202 -18.20 -3.51 -0.73
CA TYR A 202 -19.45 -4.08 -0.27
C TYR A 202 -19.75 -3.79 1.21
N LYS A 203 -21.04 -3.92 1.59
CA LYS A 203 -21.51 -3.67 2.97
C LYS A 203 -21.07 -4.74 3.97
N SER A 204 -20.57 -5.90 3.53
CA SER A 204 -20.23 -7.06 4.38
C SER A 204 -19.27 -6.76 5.53
N PHE A 205 -18.38 -5.80 5.33
CA PHE A 205 -17.44 -5.36 6.37
C PHE A 205 -17.86 -4.04 7.04
N LYS A 206 -19.12 -3.58 6.87
CA LYS A 206 -19.58 -2.27 7.36
C LYS A 206 -19.28 -2.06 8.86
N LYS A 207 -19.63 -3.04 9.71
CA LYS A 207 -19.38 -2.98 11.17
C LYS A 207 -17.88 -2.91 11.48
N ILE A 208 -17.04 -3.71 10.79
CA ILE A 208 -15.58 -3.74 10.99
C ILE A 208 -14.94 -2.45 10.48
N LYS A 209 -15.42 -1.87 9.38
CA LYS A 209 -14.99 -0.56 8.89
C LYS A 209 -15.22 0.54 9.92
N GLN A 210 -16.40 0.55 10.56
CA GLN A 210 -16.75 1.53 11.59
C GLN A 210 -15.85 1.44 12.81
N SER A 211 -15.32 0.27 13.14
CA SER A 211 -14.38 0.07 14.24
C SER A 211 -12.96 0.60 13.98
N LYS A 212 -12.71 1.15 12.78
CA LYS A 212 -11.39 1.65 12.34
C LYS A 212 -10.25 0.63 12.48
N VAL A 213 -10.59 -0.66 12.42
CA VAL A 213 -9.59 -1.74 12.54
C VAL A 213 -8.70 -1.85 11.30
N PHE A 214 -9.24 -1.56 10.11
CA PHE A 214 -8.47 -1.61 8.88
C PHE A 214 -7.56 -0.39 8.71
N VAL A 215 -6.31 -0.65 8.34
CA VAL A 215 -5.37 0.37 7.88
C VAL A 215 -5.19 0.20 6.37
N ASP A 216 -5.61 1.18 5.60
CA ASP A 216 -5.38 1.26 4.16
C ASP A 216 -4.12 2.08 3.89
N PRO A 217 -3.00 1.43 3.51
CA PRO A 217 -1.73 2.13 3.26
C PRO A 217 -1.82 3.16 2.14
N ASN A 218 -2.65 2.90 1.11
CA ASN A 218 -2.85 3.81 -0.01
C ASN A 218 -3.56 5.10 0.42
N LEU A 219 -4.62 4.98 1.22
CA LEU A 219 -5.34 6.14 1.76
C LEU A 219 -4.46 6.94 2.72
N LEU A 220 -3.70 6.26 3.58
CA LEU A 220 -2.79 6.91 4.51
C LEU A 220 -1.70 7.68 3.76
N LEU A 221 -1.08 7.05 2.75
CA LEU A 221 -0.08 7.69 1.92
C LEU A 221 -0.64 8.91 1.17
N ALA A 222 -1.90 8.85 0.68
CA ALA A 222 -2.56 9.97 0.04
C ALA A 222 -2.77 11.16 1.03
N ASN A 223 -3.23 10.88 2.26
CA ASN A 223 -3.38 11.92 3.29
C ASN A 223 -2.04 12.61 3.62
N ILE A 224 -0.97 11.82 3.75
CA ILE A 224 0.37 12.34 4.05
C ILE A 224 0.92 13.14 2.87
N SER A 225 0.68 12.67 1.65
CA SER A 225 1.05 13.38 0.42
C SER A 225 0.38 14.74 0.34
N MET A 226 -0.90 14.85 0.68
CA MET A 226 -1.60 16.14 0.74
C MET A 226 -1.02 17.06 1.80
N LYS A 227 -0.72 16.55 3.01
CA LYS A 227 -0.08 17.34 4.07
C LYS A 227 1.29 17.85 3.65
N LYS A 228 2.06 17.02 2.94
CA LYS A 228 3.39 17.41 2.43
C LYS A 228 3.27 18.41 1.28
N TYR A 229 2.32 18.21 0.36
CA TYR A 229 2.08 19.11 -0.78
C TYR A 229 1.79 20.54 -0.34
N LYS A 230 0.96 20.72 0.71
CA LYS A 230 0.60 22.04 1.26
C LYS A 230 1.76 22.80 1.91
N ARG A 231 2.93 22.18 2.07
CA ARG A 231 4.13 22.80 2.66
C ARG A 231 5.11 23.35 1.60
N PHE A 232 4.80 23.14 0.32
CA PHE A 232 5.53 23.64 -0.83
C PHE A 232 4.75 24.76 -1.55
#